data_d6eca25e8ab12151ff230ed5920ff327
#
_entry.id   d6eca25e8ab12151ff230ed5920ff327
#
_cell.length_a   1.000
_cell.length_b   1.000
_cell.length_c   1.000
_cell.angle_alpha   90.00
_cell.angle_beta   90.00
_cell.angle_gamma   90.00
#
_symmetry.space_group_name_H-M   'P 1'
#
loop_
_entity.id
_entity.type
_entity.pdbx_description
1 polymer ?
#
loop_
_entity_poly.entity_id
_entity_poly.type
_entity_poly.pdbx_seq_one_letter_code
_entity_poly.pdbx_strand_id
1 'polypeptide(L)'
;RQRQMCIRDRALWYEDELQKEINEDRQAHGKKPLKDKNKKNPPTPPTSGNDQHNELEEIPDDIKTKKSSITDPESGWFRKGEHKHVFAYAVETACDEHGWVLGYSVHPGNEHDSRTFQTIYEKVKSFEPEMIVADAGYKTPAIARQLLKDRIEPLFPYKRPMTKEGFFKKYEYVYDEYYDCYICPENQILRYSTTNRDGYREYKSCGYQCEKCPQISKCTESKNHVKVITRHVWEKYIEKAEDIRHVRGNKAIYQKRKETIERIFGTAKEYHGFRYTQYIGKARMEMKAGLTFACMNLK
;
A
#
# COMPACT_ATOMS: atom_id res chain seq x y z
N ARG A 1 14.60 18.83 -10.63
CA ARG A 1 15.60 17.96 -9.96
C ARG A 1 15.39 17.92 -8.43
N GLN A 2 15.19 19.06 -7.76
CA GLN A 2 14.96 19.10 -6.30
C GLN A 2 13.68 18.37 -5.83
N ARG A 3 12.56 18.49 -6.56
CA ARG A 3 11.30 17.77 -6.22
C ARG A 3 11.42 16.26 -6.38
N GLN A 4 12.15 15.76 -7.39
CA GLN A 4 12.40 14.33 -7.54
C GLN A 4 13.32 13.77 -6.45
N MET A 5 14.30 14.53 -5.98
CA MET A 5 15.12 14.14 -4.84
C MET A 5 14.29 14.00 -3.56
N CYS A 6 13.44 14.98 -3.24
CA CYS A 6 12.60 14.92 -2.04
C CYS A 6 11.65 13.70 -2.01
N ILE A 7 11.02 13.35 -3.14
CA ILE A 7 10.13 12.18 -3.23
C ILE A 7 10.92 10.88 -3.08
N ARG A 8 12.12 10.81 -3.68
CA ARG A 8 13.00 9.66 -3.60
C ARG A 8 13.56 9.47 -2.19
N ASP A 9 13.96 10.57 -1.55
CA ASP A 9 14.50 10.56 -0.20
C ASP A 9 13.47 10.13 0.85
N ARG A 10 12.19 10.46 0.64
CA ARG A 10 11.10 10.09 1.55
C ARG A 10 10.64 8.65 1.41
N ALA A 11 10.58 8.12 0.18
CA ALA A 11 10.35 6.71 -0.04
C ALA A 11 11.47 5.87 0.56
N LEU A 12 12.72 6.31 0.44
CA LEU A 12 13.89 5.69 1.06
C LEU A 12 13.81 5.76 2.59
N TRP A 13 13.40 6.90 3.17
CA TRP A 13 13.27 7.04 4.62
C TRP A 13 12.23 6.10 5.22
N TYR A 14 11.10 5.93 4.54
CA TYR A 14 10.06 4.98 4.93
C TYR A 14 10.56 3.52 4.85
N GLU A 15 11.23 3.18 3.76
CA GLU A 15 11.81 1.84 3.56
C GLU A 15 12.89 1.55 4.60
N ASP A 16 13.74 2.52 4.93
CA ASP A 16 14.78 2.39 5.95
C ASP A 16 14.18 2.22 7.35
N GLU A 17 13.14 2.98 7.70
CA GLU A 17 12.46 2.85 8.99
C GLU A 17 11.75 1.49 9.10
N LEU A 18 11.11 1.03 8.04
CA LEU A 18 10.50 -0.29 7.99
C LEU A 18 11.56 -1.39 8.14
N GLN A 19 12.67 -1.27 7.43
CA GLN A 19 13.77 -2.24 7.50
C GLN A 19 14.40 -2.30 8.90
N LYS A 20 14.54 -1.16 9.56
CA LYS A 20 15.00 -1.07 10.95
C LYS A 20 14.04 -1.80 11.89
N GLU A 21 12.75 -1.50 11.81
CA GLU A 21 11.72 -2.15 12.64
C GLU A 21 11.64 -3.67 12.40
N ILE A 22 11.77 -4.11 11.14
CA ILE A 22 11.85 -5.53 10.79
C ILE A 22 13.05 -6.20 11.48
N ASN A 23 14.20 -5.54 11.44
CA ASN A 23 15.42 -6.11 12.04
C ASN A 23 15.36 -6.13 13.58
N GLU A 24 14.81 -5.09 14.20
CA GLU A 24 14.54 -5.05 15.63
C GLU A 24 13.57 -6.16 16.06
N ASP A 25 12.47 -6.33 15.31
CA ASP A 25 11.49 -7.39 15.55
C ASP A 25 12.11 -8.80 15.42
N ARG A 26 12.92 -9.02 14.38
CA ARG A 26 13.62 -10.30 14.18
C ARG A 26 14.61 -10.59 15.30
N GLN A 27 15.35 -9.58 15.77
CA GLN A 27 16.29 -9.72 16.89
C GLN A 27 15.55 -10.03 18.19
N ALA A 28 14.44 -9.38 18.48
CA ALA A 28 13.59 -9.68 19.63
C ALA A 28 13.13 -11.15 19.67
N HIS A 29 12.93 -11.74 18.48
CA HIS A 29 12.58 -13.16 18.33
C HIS A 29 13.78 -14.10 18.10
N GLY A 30 15.01 -13.66 18.36
CA GLY A 30 16.23 -14.47 18.21
C GLY A 30 16.56 -14.84 16.75
N LYS A 31 16.07 -14.09 15.77
CA LYS A 31 16.36 -14.29 14.34
C LYS A 31 17.45 -13.34 13.86
N LYS A 32 18.25 -13.80 12.91
CA LYS A 32 19.27 -12.95 12.27
C LYS A 32 18.61 -11.80 11.49
N PRO A 33 19.21 -10.59 11.50
CA PRO A 33 18.71 -9.47 10.69
C PRO A 33 18.76 -9.83 9.20
N LEU A 34 17.87 -9.20 8.42
CA LEU A 34 17.87 -9.36 6.97
C LEU A 34 19.06 -8.60 6.38
N LYS A 35 19.73 -9.23 5.42
CA LYS A 35 20.79 -8.56 4.64
C LYS A 35 20.16 -7.52 3.72
N ASP A 36 20.76 -6.32 3.67
CA ASP A 36 20.36 -5.26 2.74
C ASP A 36 20.47 -5.71 1.29
N LYS A 37 19.41 -5.54 0.52
CA LYS A 37 19.41 -5.86 -0.92
C LYS A 37 20.39 -5.01 -1.71
N ASN A 38 20.81 -3.85 -1.19
CA ASN A 38 21.63 -2.87 -1.90
C ASN A 38 23.14 -3.05 -1.78
N LYS A 39 23.62 -4.00 -0.99
CA LYS A 39 25.02 -4.41 -1.06
C LYS A 39 25.18 -5.45 -2.18
N LYS A 40 25.10 -5.01 -3.44
CA LYS A 40 25.76 -5.72 -4.53
C LYS A 40 27.23 -5.78 -4.13
N ASN A 41 27.81 -6.99 -4.08
CA ASN A 41 29.24 -7.17 -3.93
C ASN A 41 29.93 -6.26 -4.94
N PRO A 42 31.01 -5.55 -4.56
CA PRO A 42 31.81 -4.83 -5.54
C PRO A 42 32.24 -5.85 -6.61
N PRO A 43 32.25 -5.46 -7.90
CA PRO A 43 32.67 -6.36 -8.94
C PRO A 43 34.08 -6.83 -8.63
N THR A 44 34.27 -8.13 -8.51
CA THR A 44 35.61 -8.74 -8.45
C THR A 44 36.37 -8.32 -9.69
N PRO A 45 37.61 -7.83 -9.57
CA PRO A 45 38.39 -7.47 -10.74
C PRO A 45 38.58 -8.70 -11.64
N PRO A 46 38.54 -8.53 -12.99
CA PRO A 46 38.64 -9.65 -13.91
C PRO A 46 40.04 -10.28 -13.80
N THR A 47 40.07 -11.53 -13.35
CA THR A 47 41.25 -12.39 -13.53
C THR A 47 41.35 -12.70 -15.01
N SER A 48 42.47 -12.31 -15.60
CA SER A 48 42.81 -12.61 -17.00
C SER A 48 42.86 -14.12 -17.21
N GLY A 49 41.95 -14.62 -18.04
CA GLY A 49 41.94 -15.99 -18.52
C GLY A 49 41.19 -16.00 -19.86
N ASN A 50 41.93 -16.17 -20.96
CA ASN A 50 41.40 -16.44 -22.27
C ASN A 50 40.51 -17.69 -22.22
N ASP A 51 39.25 -17.55 -22.60
CA ASP A 51 38.55 -18.61 -23.32
C ASP A 51 37.35 -18.01 -24.06
N GLN A 52 37.42 -18.14 -25.40
CA GLN A 52 36.37 -17.85 -26.33
C GLN A 52 35.29 -18.94 -26.22
N HIS A 53 34.18 -18.64 -25.63
CA HIS A 53 32.90 -19.33 -25.92
C HIS A 53 31.79 -18.32 -25.97
N ASN A 54 31.17 -18.17 -27.13
CA ASN A 54 29.92 -17.49 -27.38
C ASN A 54 28.79 -18.23 -26.60
N GLU A 55 28.51 -17.84 -25.39
CA GLU A 55 27.26 -18.15 -24.75
C GLU A 55 26.36 -16.90 -24.87
N LEU A 56 25.25 -17.10 -25.54
CA LEU A 56 24.11 -16.16 -25.53
C LEU A 56 23.69 -16.02 -24.06
N GLU A 57 23.96 -14.86 -23.47
CA GLU A 57 23.45 -14.53 -22.13
C GLU A 57 21.94 -14.61 -22.17
N GLU A 58 21.40 -15.64 -21.57
CA GLU A 58 19.97 -15.73 -21.23
C GLU A 58 19.62 -14.54 -20.32
N ILE A 59 18.84 -13.60 -20.84
CA ILE A 59 18.30 -12.47 -20.10
C ILE A 59 17.44 -13.05 -18.98
N PRO A 60 17.71 -12.75 -17.69
CA PRO A 60 16.91 -13.26 -16.60
C PRO A 60 15.43 -12.87 -16.77
N ASP A 61 14.54 -13.83 -16.62
CA ASP A 61 13.07 -13.70 -16.78
C ASP A 61 12.40 -12.66 -15.85
N ASP A 62 13.14 -11.98 -15.00
CA ASP A 62 12.66 -11.01 -14.01
C ASP A 62 12.61 -9.55 -14.50
N ILE A 63 12.97 -9.27 -15.75
CA ILE A 63 12.73 -7.96 -16.35
C ILE A 63 11.28 -7.93 -16.82
N LYS A 64 10.36 -7.72 -15.93
CA LYS A 64 8.98 -7.34 -16.28
C LYS A 64 9.04 -6.07 -17.12
N THR A 65 8.99 -6.21 -18.41
CA THR A 65 8.98 -5.09 -19.36
C THR A 65 7.78 -4.20 -19.01
N LYS A 66 8.07 -3.03 -18.43
CA LYS A 66 7.03 -2.04 -18.17
C LYS A 66 6.51 -1.55 -19.51
N LYS A 67 5.23 -1.78 -19.80
CA LYS A 67 4.59 -1.19 -20.97
C LYS A 67 4.67 0.33 -20.84
N SER A 68 5.30 0.99 -21.80
CA SER A 68 5.40 2.44 -21.90
C SER A 68 4.65 2.93 -23.13
N SER A 69 4.01 4.08 -23.04
CA SER A 69 3.38 4.72 -24.19
C SER A 69 4.47 5.38 -25.04
N ILE A 70 4.40 5.19 -26.36
CA ILE A 70 5.30 5.85 -27.31
C ILE A 70 4.97 7.34 -27.38
N THR A 71 3.67 7.68 -27.36
CA THR A 71 3.20 9.07 -27.49
C THR A 71 3.38 9.86 -26.20
N ASP A 72 3.19 9.22 -25.05
CA ASP A 72 3.27 9.85 -23.73
C ASP A 72 3.98 8.91 -22.73
N PRO A 73 5.33 8.92 -22.70
CA PRO A 73 6.12 8.05 -21.83
C PRO A 73 5.92 8.29 -20.33
N GLU A 74 5.40 9.46 -19.93
CA GLU A 74 5.12 9.81 -18.54
C GLU A 74 3.78 9.24 -18.04
N SER A 75 2.92 8.79 -18.97
CA SER A 75 1.65 8.14 -18.63
C SER A 75 1.88 6.70 -18.14
N GLY A 76 1.03 6.23 -17.24
CA GLY A 76 1.09 4.88 -16.70
C GLY A 76 0.08 3.92 -17.32
N TRP A 77 0.47 2.65 -17.51
CA TRP A 77 -0.43 1.61 -17.97
C TRP A 77 -1.44 1.26 -16.88
N PHE A 78 -2.67 1.75 -17.03
CA PHE A 78 -3.75 1.58 -16.07
C PHE A 78 -4.68 0.44 -16.48
N ARG A 79 -5.00 -0.43 -15.52
CA ARG A 79 -5.93 -1.53 -15.70
C ARG A 79 -7.12 -1.35 -14.77
N LYS A 80 -8.31 -1.25 -15.33
CA LYS A 80 -9.58 -1.20 -14.57
C LYS A 80 -10.49 -2.34 -15.00
N GLY A 81 -10.64 -3.33 -14.12
CA GLY A 81 -11.38 -4.55 -14.43
C GLY A 81 -10.71 -5.39 -15.52
N GLU A 82 -11.46 -6.29 -16.13
CA GLU A 82 -10.93 -7.20 -17.13
C GLU A 82 -10.80 -6.58 -18.53
N HIS A 83 -11.58 -5.55 -18.82
CA HIS A 83 -11.75 -5.05 -20.19
C HIS A 83 -11.14 -3.67 -20.47
N LYS A 84 -10.76 -2.90 -19.46
CA LYS A 84 -10.20 -1.56 -19.67
C LYS A 84 -8.72 -1.49 -19.37
N HIS A 85 -7.93 -1.39 -20.45
CA HIS A 85 -6.49 -1.21 -20.40
C HIS A 85 -6.12 0.05 -21.18
N VAL A 86 -5.67 1.09 -20.50
CA VAL A 86 -5.34 2.38 -21.12
C VAL A 86 -4.10 2.98 -20.49
N PHE A 87 -3.38 3.80 -21.24
CA PHE A 87 -2.41 4.71 -20.66
C PHE A 87 -3.16 5.89 -20.04
N ALA A 88 -2.89 6.21 -18.79
CA ALA A 88 -3.60 7.22 -18.05
C ALA A 88 -2.73 7.88 -16.99
N TYR A 89 -3.21 9.02 -16.49
CA TYR A 89 -2.76 9.65 -15.28
C TYR A 89 -3.77 9.41 -14.15
N ALA A 90 -3.27 9.22 -12.94
CA ALA A 90 -4.05 9.27 -11.72
C ALA A 90 -3.97 10.70 -11.16
N VAL A 91 -5.13 11.26 -10.80
CA VAL A 91 -5.23 12.55 -10.15
C VAL A 91 -5.72 12.32 -8.74
N GLU A 92 -4.87 12.59 -7.76
CA GLU A 92 -5.23 12.59 -6.36
C GLU A 92 -5.65 13.99 -5.95
N THR A 93 -6.66 14.10 -5.11
CA THR A 93 -7.21 15.38 -4.68
C THR A 93 -7.63 15.29 -3.23
N ALA A 94 -7.37 16.32 -2.46
CA ALA A 94 -7.88 16.50 -1.12
C ALA A 94 -8.79 17.72 -1.06
N CYS A 95 -9.89 17.60 -0.34
CA CYS A 95 -10.82 18.68 -0.07
C CYS A 95 -11.18 18.72 1.41
N ASP A 96 -11.71 19.85 1.85
CA ASP A 96 -12.30 20.02 3.16
C ASP A 96 -13.73 19.41 3.24
N GLU A 97 -14.37 19.58 4.39
CA GLU A 97 -15.74 19.08 4.63
C GLU A 97 -16.82 19.80 3.81
N HIS A 98 -16.51 20.95 3.23
CA HIS A 98 -17.42 21.75 2.39
C HIS A 98 -17.21 21.49 0.90
N GLY A 99 -16.15 20.73 0.53
CA GLY A 99 -15.81 20.41 -0.85
C GLY A 99 -14.87 21.43 -1.51
N TRP A 100 -14.19 22.29 -0.74
CA TRP A 100 -13.10 23.09 -1.26
C TRP A 100 -11.85 22.27 -1.50
N VAL A 101 -11.32 22.32 -2.69
CA VAL A 101 -10.10 21.59 -3.03
C VAL A 101 -8.89 22.28 -2.41
N LEU A 102 -8.24 21.60 -1.46
CA LEU A 102 -7.07 22.07 -0.73
C LEU A 102 -5.76 21.75 -1.43
N GLY A 103 -5.76 20.66 -2.19
CA GLY A 103 -4.58 20.21 -2.90
C GLY A 103 -4.86 19.10 -3.89
N TYR A 104 -3.95 18.94 -4.84
CA TYR A 104 -3.99 17.86 -5.83
C TYR A 104 -2.59 17.42 -6.22
N SER A 105 -2.47 16.22 -6.74
CA SER A 105 -1.24 15.70 -7.35
C SER A 105 -1.58 14.84 -8.57
N VAL A 106 -0.66 14.75 -9.51
CA VAL A 106 -0.82 13.96 -10.73
C VAL A 106 0.32 12.94 -10.81
N HIS A 107 -0.04 11.69 -11.05
CA HIS A 107 0.88 10.57 -11.10
C HIS A 107 0.60 9.68 -12.32
N PRO A 108 1.58 8.88 -12.79
CA PRO A 108 1.31 7.83 -13.76
C PRO A 108 0.21 6.89 -13.24
N GLY A 109 -0.72 6.49 -14.09
CA GLY A 109 -1.90 5.70 -13.69
C GLY A 109 -1.61 4.28 -13.19
N ASN A 110 -0.37 3.81 -13.30
CA ASN A 110 0.08 2.52 -12.77
C ASN A 110 0.69 2.61 -11.36
N GLU A 111 0.82 3.81 -10.82
CA GLU A 111 1.25 3.98 -9.42
C GLU A 111 0.08 3.75 -8.48
N HIS A 112 0.33 3.02 -7.40
CA HIS A 112 -0.69 2.73 -6.40
C HIS A 112 -0.85 3.92 -5.44
N ASP A 113 -2.07 4.27 -5.09
CA ASP A 113 -2.45 5.39 -4.22
C ASP A 113 -1.64 5.45 -2.92
N SER A 114 -1.28 4.30 -2.34
CA SER A 114 -0.47 4.24 -1.13
C SER A 114 0.97 4.73 -1.31
N ARG A 115 1.49 4.78 -2.53
CA ARG A 115 2.85 5.28 -2.83
C ARG A 115 2.83 6.78 -3.11
N THR A 116 1.74 7.27 -3.65
CA THR A 116 1.57 8.67 -4.06
C THR A 116 1.02 9.54 -2.93
N PHE A 117 0.45 8.91 -1.90
CA PHE A 117 -0.13 9.56 -0.73
C PHE A 117 0.73 10.68 -0.14
N GLN A 118 2.04 10.46 -0.02
CA GLN A 118 2.93 11.44 0.60
C GLN A 118 2.91 12.78 -0.12
N THR A 119 2.78 12.77 -1.45
CA THR A 119 2.77 13.99 -2.27
C THR A 119 1.56 14.86 -1.98
N ILE A 120 0.38 14.26 -1.82
CA ILE A 120 -0.84 14.99 -1.48
C ILE A 120 -0.88 15.36 0.01
N TYR A 121 -0.42 14.44 0.87
CA TYR A 121 -0.40 14.64 2.31
C TYR A 121 0.38 15.89 2.72
N GLU A 122 1.54 16.15 2.13
CA GLU A 122 2.33 17.33 2.46
C GLU A 122 1.68 18.65 2.06
N LYS A 123 0.84 18.63 1.04
CA LYS A 123 0.07 19.82 0.64
C LYS A 123 -1.04 20.12 1.63
N VAL A 124 -1.61 19.09 2.26
CA VAL A 124 -2.71 19.27 3.22
C VAL A 124 -2.26 19.35 4.66
N LYS A 125 -1.07 18.89 5.00
CA LYS A 125 -0.54 18.94 6.36
C LYS A 125 -0.47 20.36 6.93
N SER A 126 -0.24 21.35 6.07
CA SER A 126 -0.20 22.77 6.47
C SER A 126 -1.53 23.33 6.95
N PHE A 127 -2.64 22.64 6.67
CA PHE A 127 -3.98 23.00 7.16
C PHE A 127 -4.29 22.37 8.53
N GLU A 128 -3.35 21.64 9.13
CA GLU A 128 -3.46 20.99 10.44
C GLU A 128 -4.77 20.20 10.63
N PRO A 129 -5.09 19.24 9.73
CA PRO A 129 -6.35 18.51 9.83
C PRO A 129 -6.37 17.63 11.08
N GLU A 130 -7.46 17.61 11.81
CA GLU A 130 -7.66 16.70 12.94
C GLU A 130 -7.91 15.27 12.46
N MET A 131 -8.58 15.13 11.32
CA MET A 131 -8.94 13.83 10.74
C MET A 131 -8.73 13.84 9.21
N ILE A 132 -8.23 12.74 8.67
CA ILE A 132 -8.16 12.49 7.23
C ILE A 132 -9.01 11.29 6.86
N VAL A 133 -10.03 11.55 6.03
CA VAL A 133 -10.93 10.54 5.48
C VAL A 133 -10.41 10.09 4.13
N ALA A 134 -10.01 8.84 4.01
CA ALA A 134 -9.41 8.33 2.77
C ALA A 134 -10.07 7.04 2.27
N ASP A 135 -9.82 6.69 1.01
CA ASP A 135 -10.36 5.48 0.39
C ASP A 135 -9.61 4.22 0.83
N ALA A 136 -10.15 3.06 0.45
CA ALA A 136 -9.58 1.74 0.75
C ALA A 136 -8.17 1.54 0.19
N GLY A 137 -7.80 2.24 -0.88
CA GLY A 137 -6.46 2.23 -1.47
C GLY A 137 -5.39 2.78 -0.52
N TYR A 138 -5.74 3.74 0.33
CA TYR A 138 -4.85 4.38 1.30
C TYR A 138 -4.76 3.62 2.64
N LYS A 139 -5.60 2.60 2.87
CA LYS A 139 -5.58 1.81 4.10
C LYS A 139 -4.39 0.88 4.13
N THR A 140 -3.24 1.40 4.54
CA THR A 140 -1.98 0.67 4.72
C THR A 140 -1.39 0.95 6.10
N PRO A 141 -0.63 0.00 6.68
CA PRO A 141 -0.01 0.19 8.00
C PRO A 141 0.88 1.42 8.08
N ALA A 142 1.52 1.76 6.97
CA ALA A 142 2.41 2.90 6.87
C ALA A 142 1.69 4.23 6.96
N ILE A 143 0.62 4.40 6.17
CA ILE A 143 -0.18 5.63 6.17
C ILE A 143 -0.86 5.80 7.52
N ALA A 144 -1.45 4.72 8.08
CA ALA A 144 -2.05 4.77 9.41
C ALA A 144 -1.04 5.19 10.48
N ARG A 145 0.18 4.62 10.44
CA ARG A 145 1.27 4.97 11.37
C ARG A 145 1.67 6.43 11.24
N GLN A 146 1.85 6.93 10.03
CA GLN A 146 2.26 8.32 9.78
C GLN A 146 1.21 9.30 10.31
N LEU A 147 -0.06 9.10 9.97
CA LEU A 147 -1.14 9.98 10.42
C LEU A 147 -1.25 9.98 11.95
N LEU A 148 -1.24 8.81 12.59
CA LEU A 148 -1.33 8.72 14.05
C LEU A 148 -0.08 9.28 14.76
N LYS A 149 1.11 9.21 14.16
CA LYS A 149 2.31 9.89 14.67
C LYS A 149 2.18 11.42 14.60
N ASP A 150 1.57 11.91 13.52
CA ASP A 150 1.30 13.34 13.32
C ASP A 150 0.04 13.81 14.09
N ARG A 151 -0.56 12.95 14.95
CA ARG A 151 -1.78 13.20 15.74
C ARG A 151 -3.03 13.47 14.90
N ILE A 152 -3.07 12.92 13.69
CA ILE A 152 -4.21 13.01 12.78
C ILE A 152 -4.96 11.68 12.83
N GLU A 153 -6.28 11.73 12.98
CA GLU A 153 -7.12 10.52 12.98
C GLU A 153 -7.33 9.99 11.56
N PRO A 154 -6.87 8.76 11.25
CA PRO A 154 -7.13 8.14 9.97
C PRO A 154 -8.52 7.50 9.94
N LEU A 155 -9.40 7.96 9.07
CA LEU A 155 -10.71 7.35 8.87
C LEU A 155 -10.77 6.60 7.54
N PHE A 156 -10.62 5.27 7.62
CA PHE A 156 -10.65 4.37 6.47
C PHE A 156 -11.92 3.54 6.41
N PRO A 157 -12.34 3.09 5.21
CA PRO A 157 -13.47 2.18 5.08
C PRO A 157 -13.13 0.77 5.56
N TYR A 158 -14.17 -0.02 5.80
CA TYR A 158 -14.01 -1.45 5.98
C TYR A 158 -13.46 -2.08 4.70
N LYS A 159 -12.40 -2.86 4.83
CA LYS A 159 -11.84 -3.67 3.74
C LYS A 159 -12.16 -5.14 4.01
N ARG A 160 -12.99 -5.73 3.15
CA ARG A 160 -13.34 -7.15 3.26
C ARG A 160 -12.07 -8.01 3.15
N PRO A 161 -11.84 -8.96 4.06
CA PRO A 161 -10.75 -9.92 3.93
C PRO A 161 -10.87 -10.71 2.62
N MET A 162 -9.78 -10.83 1.88
CA MET A 162 -9.70 -11.61 0.64
C MET A 162 -9.41 -13.09 0.96
N THR A 163 -10.20 -13.68 1.84
CA THR A 163 -10.10 -15.10 2.16
C THR A 163 -11.03 -15.88 1.23
N LYS A 164 -10.57 -17.04 0.74
CA LYS A 164 -11.37 -17.96 -0.07
C LYS A 164 -12.67 -18.29 0.68
N GLU A 165 -13.77 -18.41 -0.08
CA GLU A 165 -15.07 -18.75 0.48
C GLU A 165 -15.00 -20.11 1.18
N GLY A 166 -15.68 -20.25 2.33
CA GLY A 166 -15.63 -21.45 3.17
C GLY A 166 -14.42 -21.57 4.08
N PHE A 167 -13.41 -20.67 3.97
CA PHE A 167 -12.23 -20.69 4.84
C PHE A 167 -12.35 -19.69 5.99
N PHE A 168 -11.80 -20.06 7.15
CA PHE A 168 -11.69 -19.18 8.30
C PHE A 168 -10.99 -17.89 7.94
N LYS A 169 -11.61 -16.76 8.29
CA LYS A 169 -11.09 -15.42 8.06
C LYS A 169 -10.10 -15.04 9.16
N LYS A 170 -9.24 -14.04 8.90
CA LYS A 170 -8.21 -13.62 9.85
C LYS A 170 -8.77 -13.24 11.22
N TYR A 171 -9.95 -12.63 11.29
CA TYR A 171 -10.59 -12.20 12.53
C TYR A 171 -11.14 -13.35 13.39
N GLU A 172 -11.24 -14.57 12.85
CA GLU A 172 -11.63 -15.78 13.60
C GLU A 172 -10.44 -16.39 14.36
N TYR A 173 -9.23 -15.87 14.13
CA TYR A 173 -8.03 -16.21 14.88
C TYR A 173 -7.74 -15.09 15.87
N VAL A 174 -7.65 -15.42 17.15
CA VAL A 174 -7.40 -14.44 18.22
C VAL A 174 -5.91 -14.23 18.36
N TYR A 175 -5.46 -12.97 18.32
CA TYR A 175 -4.08 -12.62 18.61
C TYR A 175 -3.90 -12.40 20.11
N ASP A 176 -2.96 -13.10 20.72
CA ASP A 176 -2.53 -12.90 22.09
C ASP A 176 -1.25 -12.08 22.09
N GLU A 177 -1.35 -10.84 22.57
CA GLU A 177 -0.24 -9.88 22.58
C GLU A 177 0.82 -10.27 23.63
N TYR A 178 0.41 -10.88 24.74
CA TYR A 178 1.32 -11.25 25.83
C TYR A 178 2.24 -12.40 25.42
N TYR A 179 1.69 -13.44 24.76
CA TYR A 179 2.46 -14.60 24.28
C TYR A 179 2.96 -14.45 22.85
N ASP A 180 2.64 -13.34 22.18
CA ASP A 180 2.92 -13.11 20.76
C ASP A 180 2.61 -14.33 19.88
N CYS A 181 1.35 -14.77 19.93
CA CYS A 181 0.86 -15.92 19.18
C CYS A 181 -0.57 -15.70 18.68
N TYR A 182 -0.99 -16.52 17.74
CA TYR A 182 -2.40 -16.62 17.35
C TYR A 182 -3.00 -17.91 17.89
N ILE A 183 -4.26 -17.81 18.30
CA ILE A 183 -5.09 -18.95 18.72
C ILE A 183 -6.10 -19.20 17.61
N CYS A 184 -6.17 -20.42 17.08
CA CYS A 184 -7.14 -20.79 16.06
C CYS A 184 -8.52 -21.13 16.68
N PRO A 185 -9.61 -21.21 15.88
CA PRO A 185 -10.94 -21.57 16.36
C PRO A 185 -11.02 -22.90 17.12
N GLU A 186 -10.06 -23.82 16.86
CA GLU A 186 -9.93 -25.09 17.57
C GLU A 186 -8.90 -25.03 18.72
N ASN A 187 -8.66 -23.84 19.27
CA ASN A 187 -7.76 -23.59 20.41
C ASN A 187 -6.32 -24.07 20.24
N GLN A 188 -5.83 -24.19 18.98
CA GLN A 188 -4.42 -24.49 18.72
C GLN A 188 -3.62 -23.21 18.54
N ILE A 189 -2.37 -23.24 19.03
CA ILE A 189 -1.47 -22.10 19.03
C ILE A 189 -0.68 -22.06 17.73
N LEU A 190 -0.72 -20.91 17.04
CA LEU A 190 0.17 -20.58 15.92
C LEU A 190 1.30 -19.71 16.47
N ARG A 191 2.51 -20.22 16.43
CA ARG A 191 3.70 -19.55 16.98
C ARG A 191 4.38 -18.68 15.91
N TYR A 192 5.05 -17.63 16.37
CA TYR A 192 5.93 -16.84 15.54
C TYR A 192 6.96 -17.73 14.83
N SER A 193 7.12 -17.55 13.54
CA SER A 193 8.09 -18.27 12.70
C SER A 193 9.18 -17.33 12.19
N THR A 194 8.80 -16.23 11.57
CA THR A 194 9.75 -15.25 11.00
C THR A 194 9.03 -13.96 10.66
N THR A 195 9.80 -12.88 10.47
CA THR A 195 9.31 -11.65 9.85
C THR A 195 9.93 -11.55 8.46
N ASN A 196 9.07 -11.41 7.44
CA ASN A 196 9.50 -11.34 6.06
C ASN A 196 10.01 -9.93 5.69
N ARG A 197 10.49 -9.76 4.45
CA ARG A 197 11.06 -8.49 3.97
C ARG A 197 10.03 -7.35 3.81
N ASP A 198 8.76 -7.72 3.68
CA ASP A 198 7.66 -6.77 3.55
C ASP A 198 7.10 -6.31 4.91
N GLY A 199 7.74 -6.72 6.01
CA GLY A 199 7.35 -6.35 7.36
C GLY A 199 6.24 -7.20 7.96
N TYR A 200 5.91 -8.36 7.37
CA TYR A 200 4.91 -9.24 7.95
C TYR A 200 5.55 -10.33 8.80
N ARG A 201 5.16 -10.39 10.07
CA ARG A 201 5.37 -11.53 10.97
C ARG A 201 4.52 -12.69 10.49
N GLU A 202 5.10 -13.87 10.39
CA GLU A 202 4.42 -15.09 10.02
C GLU A 202 4.26 -15.98 11.26
N TYR A 203 3.02 -16.34 11.57
CA TYR A 203 2.67 -17.27 12.64
C TYR A 203 2.21 -18.58 12.02
N LYS A 204 2.79 -19.70 12.46
CA LYS A 204 2.57 -21.02 11.87
C LYS A 204 2.00 -21.99 12.90
N SER A 205 1.01 -22.76 12.48
CA SER A 205 0.47 -23.86 13.26
C SER A 205 1.39 -25.08 13.20
N CYS A 206 1.21 -26.02 14.13
CA CYS A 206 1.89 -27.30 14.10
C CYS A 206 1.15 -28.27 13.16
N GLY A 207 1.82 -28.71 12.07
CA GLY A 207 1.21 -29.58 11.06
C GLY A 207 0.68 -30.89 11.63
N TYR A 208 1.42 -31.50 12.55
CA TYR A 208 1.01 -32.78 13.22
C TYR A 208 -0.30 -32.63 14.01
N GLN A 209 -0.51 -31.49 14.69
CA GLN A 209 -1.76 -31.22 15.40
C GLN A 209 -2.90 -30.93 14.43
N CYS A 210 -2.61 -30.18 13.35
CA CYS A 210 -3.60 -29.80 12.36
C CYS A 210 -4.04 -30.98 11.47
N GLU A 211 -3.20 -31.98 11.26
CA GLU A 211 -3.55 -33.19 10.50
C GLU A 211 -4.79 -33.92 11.07
N LYS A 212 -4.94 -33.91 12.40
CA LYS A 212 -6.06 -34.51 13.11
C LYS A 212 -7.23 -33.56 13.36
N CYS A 213 -7.15 -32.34 12.87
CA CYS A 213 -8.15 -31.31 13.14
C CYS A 213 -9.42 -31.53 12.31
N PRO A 214 -10.62 -31.56 12.93
CA PRO A 214 -11.87 -31.76 12.21
C PRO A 214 -12.22 -30.60 11.25
N GLN A 215 -11.66 -29.41 11.47
CA GLN A 215 -11.91 -28.21 10.67
C GLN A 215 -10.81 -27.92 9.66
N ILE A 216 -9.92 -28.85 9.40
CA ILE A 216 -8.75 -28.64 8.52
C ILE A 216 -9.16 -28.18 7.12
N SER A 217 -10.25 -28.71 6.57
CA SER A 217 -10.77 -28.36 5.24
C SER A 217 -11.21 -26.89 5.12
N LYS A 218 -11.60 -26.26 6.25
CA LYS A 218 -11.95 -24.83 6.32
C LYS A 218 -10.77 -23.94 6.72
N CYS A 219 -9.62 -24.55 7.03
CA CYS A 219 -8.46 -23.85 7.57
C CYS A 219 -7.35 -23.70 6.55
N THR A 220 -6.89 -24.80 5.94
CA THR A 220 -5.75 -24.79 5.02
C THR A 220 -5.82 -25.89 3.97
N GLU A 221 -5.31 -25.59 2.77
CA GLU A 221 -5.10 -26.56 1.68
C GLU A 221 -3.61 -26.98 1.58
N SER A 222 -2.79 -26.61 2.56
CA SER A 222 -1.37 -26.95 2.58
C SER A 222 -1.17 -28.46 2.68
N LYS A 223 -0.31 -29.04 1.83
CA LYS A 223 0.06 -30.46 1.89
C LYS A 223 0.65 -30.89 3.24
N ASN A 224 1.29 -29.96 3.94
CA ASN A 224 1.89 -30.18 5.25
C ASN A 224 0.94 -29.84 6.40
N HIS A 225 -0.35 -29.60 6.13
CA HIS A 225 -1.37 -29.26 7.12
C HIS A 225 -1.03 -28.01 7.96
N VAL A 226 -0.17 -27.12 7.45
CA VAL A 226 0.25 -25.90 8.17
C VAL A 226 -0.60 -24.70 7.75
N LYS A 227 -1.20 -24.03 8.73
CA LYS A 227 -1.81 -22.72 8.56
C LYS A 227 -0.78 -21.64 8.86
N VAL A 228 -0.74 -20.62 7.99
CA VAL A 228 0.08 -19.42 8.19
C VAL A 228 -0.82 -18.22 8.29
N ILE A 229 -0.63 -17.41 9.34
CA ILE A 229 -1.28 -16.12 9.52
C ILE A 229 -0.20 -15.06 9.55
N THR A 230 -0.44 -13.95 8.87
CA THR A 230 0.50 -12.83 8.80
C THR A 230 -0.03 -11.62 9.58
N ARG A 231 0.89 -10.94 10.30
CA ARG A 231 0.64 -9.69 11.02
C ARG A 231 1.75 -8.70 10.70
N HIS A 232 1.41 -7.52 10.22
CA HIS A 232 2.41 -6.50 9.93
C HIS A 232 3.05 -5.97 11.22
N VAL A 233 4.33 -5.60 11.22
CA VAL A 233 5.01 -5.03 12.39
C VAL A 233 4.31 -3.75 12.89
N TRP A 234 3.62 -3.05 12.01
CA TRP A 234 2.81 -1.87 12.32
C TRP A 234 1.30 -2.14 12.33
N GLU A 235 0.87 -3.40 12.50
CA GLU A 235 -0.56 -3.76 12.53
C GLU A 235 -1.33 -2.98 13.61
N LYS A 236 -0.70 -2.69 14.75
CA LYS A 236 -1.30 -1.91 15.84
C LYS A 236 -1.89 -0.56 15.39
N TYR A 237 -1.31 0.07 14.36
CA TYR A 237 -1.82 1.34 13.82
C TYR A 237 -3.07 1.13 12.94
N ILE A 238 -3.15 0.00 12.23
CA ILE A 238 -4.37 -0.38 11.50
C ILE A 238 -5.49 -0.73 12.46
N GLU A 239 -5.20 -1.47 13.54
CA GLU A 239 -6.18 -1.79 14.58
C GLU A 239 -6.74 -0.51 15.22
N LYS A 240 -5.85 0.44 15.55
CA LYS A 240 -6.26 1.75 16.07
C LYS A 240 -7.10 2.55 15.07
N ALA A 241 -6.79 2.49 13.77
CA ALA A 241 -7.61 3.10 12.72
C ALA A 241 -8.98 2.41 12.59
N GLU A 242 -9.07 1.09 12.84
CA GLU A 242 -10.36 0.39 12.93
C GLU A 242 -11.17 0.84 14.13
N ASP A 243 -10.54 1.04 15.29
CA ASP A 243 -11.22 1.56 16.50
C ASP A 243 -11.80 2.95 16.21
N ILE A 244 -11.02 3.84 15.59
CA ILE A 244 -11.48 5.18 15.16
C ILE A 244 -12.69 5.05 14.24
N ARG A 245 -12.70 4.12 13.30
CA ARG A 245 -13.84 3.88 12.40
C ARG A 245 -15.13 3.50 13.15
N HIS A 246 -15.00 2.81 14.30
CA HIS A 246 -16.11 2.39 15.12
C HIS A 246 -16.62 3.45 16.10
N VAL A 247 -15.91 4.57 16.25
CA VAL A 247 -16.38 5.69 17.09
C VAL A 247 -17.70 6.21 16.55
N ARG A 248 -18.61 6.51 17.48
CA ARG A 248 -19.95 7.04 17.15
C ARG A 248 -19.83 8.35 16.38
N GLY A 249 -20.48 8.43 15.23
CA GLY A 249 -20.46 9.61 14.35
C GLY A 249 -19.51 9.45 13.15
N ASN A 250 -18.40 8.71 13.26
CA ASN A 250 -17.40 8.59 12.20
C ASN A 250 -17.93 7.94 10.92
N LYS A 251 -18.94 7.05 11.04
CA LYS A 251 -19.64 6.51 9.87
C LYS A 251 -20.32 7.61 9.04
N ALA A 252 -20.94 8.59 9.71
CA ALA A 252 -21.59 9.71 9.03
C ALA A 252 -20.54 10.64 8.36
N ILE A 253 -19.41 10.89 9.06
CA ILE A 253 -18.29 11.65 8.50
C ILE A 253 -17.76 10.96 7.23
N TYR A 254 -17.56 9.64 7.27
CA TYR A 254 -17.13 8.89 6.08
C TYR A 254 -18.13 9.00 4.93
N GLN A 255 -19.42 9.02 5.21
CA GLN A 255 -20.46 9.14 4.18
C GLN A 255 -20.49 10.50 3.48
N LYS A 256 -20.03 11.58 4.13
CA LYS A 256 -19.90 12.92 3.51
C LYS A 256 -18.99 12.91 2.28
N ARG A 257 -18.13 11.92 2.09
CA ARG A 257 -17.32 11.78 0.87
C ARG A 257 -18.14 11.79 -0.41
N LYS A 258 -19.37 11.28 -0.39
CA LYS A 258 -20.27 11.29 -1.55
C LYS A 258 -20.65 12.70 -1.99
N GLU A 259 -20.79 13.59 -1.01
CA GLU A 259 -21.20 14.98 -1.22
C GLU A 259 -20.01 15.91 -1.49
N THR A 260 -18.82 15.49 -1.15
CA THR A 260 -17.58 16.25 -1.27
C THR A 260 -16.68 15.69 -2.39
N ILE A 261 -15.72 14.86 -2.07
CA ILE A 261 -14.68 14.40 -3.01
C ILE A 261 -15.24 13.61 -4.21
N GLU A 262 -16.24 12.76 -4.00
CA GLU A 262 -16.84 12.01 -5.11
C GLU A 262 -17.60 12.93 -6.06
N ARG A 263 -18.28 13.96 -5.53
CA ARG A 263 -18.94 14.99 -6.33
C ARG A 263 -17.93 15.83 -7.11
N ILE A 264 -16.78 16.19 -6.50
CA ILE A 264 -15.70 16.92 -7.18
C ILE A 264 -15.24 16.13 -8.41
N PHE A 265 -14.92 14.85 -8.25
CA PHE A 265 -14.53 13.99 -9.38
C PHE A 265 -15.65 13.76 -10.39
N GLY A 266 -16.90 13.66 -9.94
CA GLY A 266 -18.08 13.59 -10.81
C GLY A 266 -18.16 14.83 -11.70
N THR A 267 -18.15 16.02 -11.12
CA THR A 267 -18.17 17.30 -11.81
C THR A 267 -16.99 17.46 -12.76
N ALA A 268 -15.77 17.11 -12.31
CA ALA A 268 -14.59 17.20 -13.15
C ALA A 268 -14.69 16.28 -14.40
N LYS A 269 -15.26 15.10 -14.27
CA LYS A 269 -15.44 14.15 -15.38
C LYS A 269 -16.53 14.59 -16.35
N GLU A 270 -17.66 15.10 -15.85
CA GLU A 270 -18.81 15.46 -16.69
C GLU A 270 -18.61 16.82 -17.39
N TYR A 271 -18.11 17.81 -16.68
CA TYR A 271 -18.11 19.18 -17.18
C TYR A 271 -16.72 19.71 -17.53
N HIS A 272 -15.62 19.09 -17.04
CA HIS A 272 -14.26 19.60 -17.24
C HIS A 272 -13.35 18.61 -17.99
N GLY A 273 -13.92 17.61 -18.65
CA GLY A 273 -13.19 16.70 -19.54
C GLY A 273 -12.13 15.84 -18.85
N PHE A 274 -12.35 15.42 -17.59
CA PHE A 274 -11.44 14.53 -16.87
C PHE A 274 -11.57 13.06 -17.28
N ARG A 275 -12.58 12.70 -18.11
CA ARG A 275 -12.72 11.33 -18.62
C ARG A 275 -11.63 10.95 -19.59
N TYR A 276 -11.20 11.91 -20.40
CA TYR A 276 -10.17 11.76 -21.41
C TYR A 276 -9.26 13.01 -21.41
N THR A 277 -7.99 12.82 -21.70
CA THR A 277 -7.08 13.94 -21.88
C THR A 277 -6.56 14.02 -23.30
N GLN A 278 -6.46 15.23 -23.83
CA GLN A 278 -5.76 15.54 -25.06
C GLN A 278 -4.33 16.02 -24.81
N TYR A 279 -3.98 16.21 -23.53
CA TYR A 279 -2.66 16.70 -23.14
C TYR A 279 -1.68 15.55 -22.99
N ILE A 280 -0.48 15.77 -23.51
CA ILE A 280 0.67 14.89 -23.41
C ILE A 280 1.62 15.45 -22.37
N GLY A 281 2.10 14.60 -21.47
CA GLY A 281 3.04 14.96 -20.42
C GLY A 281 2.39 15.36 -19.10
N LYS A 282 3.06 14.99 -18.01
CA LYS A 282 2.59 15.19 -16.63
C LYS A 282 2.37 16.68 -16.30
N ALA A 283 3.29 17.56 -16.73
CA ALA A 283 3.21 18.98 -16.43
C ALA A 283 1.92 19.64 -16.99
N ARG A 284 1.52 19.24 -18.21
CA ARG A 284 0.27 19.76 -18.82
C ARG A 284 -0.96 19.20 -18.11
N MET A 285 -0.90 17.95 -17.65
CA MET A 285 -1.97 17.36 -16.84
C MET A 285 -2.07 18.03 -15.47
N GLU A 286 -0.96 18.36 -14.83
CA GLU A 286 -0.95 19.13 -13.57
C GLU A 286 -1.57 20.51 -13.76
N MET A 287 -1.22 21.20 -14.84
CA MET A 287 -1.83 22.50 -15.17
C MET A 287 -3.34 22.37 -15.41
N LYS A 288 -3.80 21.38 -16.20
CA LYS A 288 -5.22 21.13 -16.44
C LYS A 288 -5.95 20.86 -15.12
N ALA A 289 -5.41 19.99 -14.26
CA ALA A 289 -5.99 19.67 -12.98
C ALA A 289 -6.10 20.93 -12.09
N GLY A 290 -5.02 21.71 -12.01
CA GLY A 290 -4.97 22.93 -11.23
C GLY A 290 -5.99 23.98 -11.67
N LEU A 291 -6.08 24.26 -12.96
CA LEU A 291 -7.07 25.20 -13.50
C LEU A 291 -8.50 24.71 -13.26
N THR A 292 -8.75 23.41 -13.45
CA THR A 292 -10.08 22.85 -13.19
C THR A 292 -10.48 23.00 -11.74
N PHE A 293 -9.62 22.64 -10.79
CA PHE A 293 -9.93 22.75 -9.36
C PHE A 293 -10.01 24.20 -8.89
N ALA A 294 -9.19 25.10 -9.45
CA ALA A 294 -9.31 26.52 -9.18
C ALA A 294 -10.67 27.08 -9.64
N CYS A 295 -11.10 26.73 -10.86
CA CYS A 295 -12.43 27.12 -11.35
C CYS A 295 -13.56 26.53 -10.50
N MET A 296 -13.41 25.31 -9.99
CA MET A 296 -14.40 24.68 -9.13
C MET A 296 -14.48 25.37 -7.76
N ASN A 297 -13.35 25.85 -7.23
CA ASN A 297 -13.31 26.59 -5.97
C ASN A 297 -13.86 28.01 -6.11
N LEU A 298 -13.83 28.58 -7.30
CA LEU A 298 -14.38 29.93 -7.54
C LEU A 298 -15.92 29.98 -7.74
N LYS A 299 -16.53 28.80 -7.92
CA LYS A 299 -17.98 28.66 -8.18
C LYS A 299 -18.78 28.50 -6.89
#